data_c58390622b050984858a64200c1ea6b2
#
_entry.id   c58390622b050984858a64200c1ea6b2
#
_cell.length_a   1.000
_cell.length_b   1.000
_cell.length_c   1.000
_cell.angle_alpha   90.00
_cell.angle_beta   90.00
_cell.angle_gamma   90.00
#
_symmetry.space_group_name_H-M   'P 1'
#
loop_
_entity.id
_entity.type
_entity.pdbx_description
1 polymer ?
#
loop_
_entity_poly.entity_id
_entity_poly.type
_entity_poly.pdbx_seq_one_letter_code
_entity_poly.pdbx_strand_id
1 'polypeptide(L)'
;PFYTLHKMYAGLVDVCRYTPNAKALTVLVRFADWLDGLVAKLSDEQMDKILICEHGGITESLADIYVLTGERKYLELARRFDHREILRPLAAGVDSLPGKHANTQIPKIVGAVREYECSGDERYRRIADYFWHRVVGFHSYAIGGNSEYEHFGAPGMLANRLSDGTCETCNTYNMLKLTKHLYQLDPTVRRADYYERALYNQILASQNPDDGMVCYMSPMGSGHRKGFCLPFDSFWCCVGSGMENHARYGEFIYFTDARENLYVNLYIPSTLDWKSRGVKVEQLTDFPCSDEVRLRVEMSGAQRFVLNLRYPEWAAEGYELTVNGRPVKQKAKPGSYISVNRKWRSGDEVRFVLRQSLHSEPIPGDSTLRAYFYGPVVLSSVLEDKEEIPVIVADDVTDVSALVKCTDKKRLRFETLTAQPVQKELIPYYEVGGRRMMVYFQHFPETTWKEQLADMRLREHREEWLRERTVSQFTPGEMQPERDHNLRGEKTAPHEFEGRKYRETLGGWFSFDMAVAPDVPNTLYCTYWGNRFYNHSFDIEIDGRKVGFENIHNWGPQYVERSYRIPAELTAGKELVTVTLRAIRDDAVAGPLFDCRIMK
;
A
#
# COMPACT_ATOMS: atom_id res chain seq x y z
N PRO A 1 8.13 -1.07 -22.19
CA PRO A 1 7.20 -1.13 -23.32
C PRO A 1 5.84 -1.72 -22.98
N PHE A 2 5.74 -2.95 -22.40
CA PHE A 2 4.42 -3.53 -22.09
C PHE A 2 3.66 -2.79 -21.00
N TYR A 3 4.33 -2.16 -20.05
CA TYR A 3 3.70 -1.28 -19.05
C TYR A 3 2.93 -0.13 -19.72
N THR A 4 3.56 0.57 -20.67
CA THR A 4 2.91 1.67 -21.40
C THR A 4 1.79 1.17 -22.30
N LEU A 5 2.01 0.05 -23.02
CA LEU A 5 0.98 -0.57 -23.86
C LEU A 5 -0.25 -0.96 -23.04
N HIS A 6 -0.07 -1.50 -21.83
CA HIS A 6 -1.18 -1.81 -20.93
C HIS A 6 -2.09 -0.60 -20.70
N LYS A 7 -1.52 0.58 -20.43
CA LYS A 7 -2.32 1.81 -20.20
C LYS A 7 -3.14 2.21 -21.43
N MET A 8 -2.57 2.04 -22.62
CA MET A 8 -3.28 2.31 -23.89
C MET A 8 -4.44 1.32 -24.11
N TYR A 9 -4.23 0.03 -23.83
CA TYR A 9 -5.30 -0.98 -23.91
C TYR A 9 -6.40 -0.70 -22.91
N ALA A 10 -6.06 -0.43 -21.65
CA ALA A 10 -7.03 -0.12 -20.60
C ALA A 10 -7.89 1.10 -20.96
N GLY A 11 -7.28 2.18 -21.42
CA GLY A 11 -8.00 3.37 -21.85
C GLY A 11 -8.93 3.11 -23.05
N LEU A 12 -8.50 2.34 -24.05
CA LEU A 12 -9.35 1.98 -25.19
C LEU A 12 -10.50 1.06 -24.79
N VAL A 13 -10.28 0.12 -23.86
CA VAL A 13 -11.34 -0.72 -23.27
C VAL A 13 -12.39 0.13 -22.59
N ASP A 14 -11.98 1.11 -21.76
CA ASP A 14 -12.91 2.01 -21.07
C ASP A 14 -13.69 2.90 -22.06
N VAL A 15 -13.04 3.41 -23.12
CA VAL A 15 -13.76 4.12 -24.20
C VAL A 15 -14.81 3.22 -24.85
N CYS A 16 -14.51 1.93 -25.09
CA CYS A 16 -15.48 1.00 -25.65
C CYS A 16 -16.65 0.71 -24.70
N ARG A 17 -16.42 0.70 -23.38
CA ARG A 17 -17.44 0.39 -22.38
C ARG A 17 -18.37 1.57 -22.07
N TYR A 18 -17.79 2.75 -21.95
CA TYR A 18 -18.49 3.91 -21.41
C TYR A 18 -18.93 4.93 -22.46
N THR A 19 -18.51 4.77 -23.72
CA THR A 19 -18.89 5.67 -24.81
C THR A 19 -19.36 4.90 -26.06
N PRO A 20 -20.27 5.49 -26.86
CA PRO A 20 -20.73 4.86 -28.11
C PRO A 20 -19.70 5.03 -29.26
N ASN A 21 -18.43 4.69 -29.03
CA ASN A 21 -17.35 4.92 -30.00
C ASN A 21 -16.93 3.62 -30.71
N ALA A 22 -17.58 3.28 -31.82
CA ALA A 22 -17.24 2.09 -32.61
C ALA A 22 -15.81 2.11 -33.17
N LYS A 23 -15.21 3.28 -33.42
CA LYS A 23 -13.85 3.40 -33.90
C LYS A 23 -12.84 2.93 -32.84
N ALA A 24 -13.13 3.15 -31.55
CA ALA A 24 -12.26 2.70 -30.46
C ALA A 24 -12.09 1.17 -30.47
N LEU A 25 -13.18 0.41 -30.67
CA LEU A 25 -13.11 -1.06 -30.78
C LEU A 25 -12.26 -1.51 -31.98
N THR A 26 -12.40 -0.84 -33.14
CA THR A 26 -11.59 -1.16 -34.32
C THR A 26 -10.10 -0.93 -34.07
N VAL A 27 -9.74 0.18 -33.39
CA VAL A 27 -8.34 0.48 -33.04
C VAL A 27 -7.84 -0.54 -32.03
N LEU A 28 -8.61 -0.84 -30.99
CA LEU A 28 -8.28 -1.77 -29.91
C LEU A 28 -7.99 -3.17 -30.47
N VAL A 29 -8.85 -3.68 -31.34
CA VAL A 29 -8.70 -5.00 -32.00
C VAL A 29 -7.42 -5.06 -32.84
N ARG A 30 -7.18 -4.06 -33.70
CA ARG A 30 -5.97 -4.03 -34.53
C ARG A 30 -4.70 -3.92 -33.70
N PHE A 31 -4.77 -3.20 -32.60
CA PHE A 31 -3.64 -3.05 -31.69
C PHE A 31 -3.35 -4.36 -30.94
N ALA A 32 -4.40 -5.11 -30.54
CA ALA A 32 -4.25 -6.43 -29.93
C ALA A 32 -3.72 -7.47 -30.94
N ASP A 33 -4.17 -7.46 -32.19
CA ASP A 33 -3.66 -8.33 -33.26
C ASP A 33 -2.17 -8.07 -33.56
N TRP A 34 -1.75 -6.81 -33.54
CA TRP A 34 -0.33 -6.46 -33.64
C TRP A 34 0.49 -7.04 -32.50
N LEU A 35 0.00 -6.91 -31.25
CA LEU A 35 0.68 -7.46 -30.06
C LEU A 35 0.75 -8.99 -30.14
N ASP A 36 -0.32 -9.66 -30.53
CA ASP A 36 -0.36 -11.11 -30.72
C ASP A 36 0.71 -11.57 -31.73
N GLY A 37 0.79 -10.91 -32.88
CA GLY A 37 1.83 -11.19 -33.89
C GLY A 37 3.27 -10.92 -33.40
N LEU A 38 3.46 -10.02 -32.43
CA LEU A 38 4.74 -9.75 -31.79
C LEU A 38 5.13 -10.87 -30.82
N VAL A 39 4.24 -11.22 -29.88
CA VAL A 39 4.53 -12.21 -28.82
C VAL A 39 4.47 -13.65 -29.31
N ALA A 40 3.75 -13.93 -30.39
CA ALA A 40 3.72 -15.26 -31.03
C ALA A 40 5.12 -15.75 -31.46
N LYS A 41 6.07 -14.84 -31.67
CA LYS A 41 7.45 -15.15 -32.04
C LYS A 41 8.36 -15.48 -30.86
N LEU A 42 7.88 -15.29 -29.62
CA LEU A 42 8.63 -15.48 -28.39
C LEU A 42 8.33 -16.85 -27.77
N SER A 43 9.37 -17.53 -27.26
CA SER A 43 9.16 -18.73 -26.45
C SER A 43 8.61 -18.36 -25.06
N ASP A 44 8.15 -19.37 -24.32
CA ASP A 44 7.70 -19.18 -22.95
C ASP A 44 8.82 -18.70 -22.02
N GLU A 45 10.04 -19.21 -22.22
CA GLU A 45 11.22 -18.78 -21.44
C GLU A 45 11.61 -17.33 -21.77
N GLN A 46 11.42 -16.89 -23.01
CA GLN A 46 11.63 -15.49 -23.38
C GLN A 46 10.59 -14.59 -22.73
N MET A 47 9.31 -15.01 -22.71
CA MET A 47 8.26 -14.28 -22.03
C MET A 47 8.52 -14.19 -20.52
N ASP A 48 8.92 -15.27 -19.84
CA ASP A 48 9.27 -15.23 -18.41
C ASP A 48 10.41 -14.23 -18.14
N LYS A 49 11.47 -14.23 -18.96
CA LYS A 49 12.56 -13.25 -18.81
C LYS A 49 12.09 -11.81 -19.00
N ILE A 50 11.19 -11.54 -19.93
CA ILE A 50 10.61 -10.22 -20.15
C ILE A 50 9.79 -9.80 -18.91
N LEU A 51 8.99 -10.71 -18.35
CA LEU A 51 8.09 -10.44 -17.24
C LEU A 51 8.81 -10.25 -15.88
N ILE A 52 10.10 -10.56 -15.76
CA ILE A 52 10.91 -10.17 -14.59
C ILE A 52 10.97 -8.63 -14.48
N CYS A 53 11.13 -7.94 -15.60
CA CYS A 53 11.24 -6.47 -15.65
C CYS A 53 9.91 -5.82 -16.05
N GLU A 54 9.24 -6.36 -17.07
CA GLU A 54 8.02 -5.78 -17.61
C GLU A 54 6.80 -6.15 -16.77
N HIS A 55 5.87 -5.22 -16.70
CA HIS A 55 4.68 -5.34 -15.91
C HIS A 55 3.62 -6.24 -16.58
N GLY A 56 3.27 -7.36 -15.95
CA GLY A 56 2.27 -8.32 -16.46
C GLY A 56 0.80 -7.91 -16.29
N GLY A 57 0.50 -6.65 -15.92
CA GLY A 57 -0.88 -6.18 -15.70
C GLY A 57 -1.74 -6.05 -16.95
N ILE A 58 -1.15 -6.17 -18.14
CA ILE A 58 -1.86 -6.15 -19.43
C ILE A 58 -2.89 -7.29 -19.57
N THR A 59 -2.74 -8.37 -18.80
CA THR A 59 -3.64 -9.53 -18.78
C THR A 59 -5.11 -9.13 -18.59
N GLU A 60 -5.40 -8.21 -17.67
CA GLU A 60 -6.75 -7.69 -17.44
C GLU A 60 -7.35 -7.13 -18.74
N SER A 61 -6.64 -6.21 -19.40
CA SER A 61 -7.12 -5.53 -20.59
C SER A 61 -7.32 -6.49 -21.77
N LEU A 62 -6.45 -7.49 -21.93
CA LEU A 62 -6.57 -8.50 -22.97
C LEU A 62 -7.76 -9.44 -22.73
N ALA A 63 -8.01 -9.84 -21.50
CA ALA A 63 -9.22 -10.58 -21.12
C ALA A 63 -10.49 -9.74 -21.36
N ASP A 64 -10.43 -8.43 -21.15
CA ASP A 64 -11.52 -7.52 -21.47
C ASP A 64 -11.80 -7.40 -22.98
N ILE A 65 -10.76 -7.46 -23.82
CA ILE A 65 -10.94 -7.50 -25.29
C ILE A 65 -11.66 -8.78 -25.69
N TYR A 66 -11.34 -9.91 -25.04
CA TYR A 66 -12.13 -11.13 -25.25
C TYR A 66 -13.61 -10.93 -24.93
N VAL A 67 -13.92 -10.28 -23.80
CA VAL A 67 -15.33 -10.00 -23.42
C VAL A 67 -16.03 -9.08 -24.43
N LEU A 68 -15.32 -8.09 -24.97
CA LEU A 68 -15.87 -7.14 -25.94
C LEU A 68 -16.10 -7.75 -27.33
N THR A 69 -15.27 -8.74 -27.73
CA THR A 69 -15.25 -9.28 -29.08
C THR A 69 -15.82 -10.70 -29.19
N GLY A 70 -15.78 -11.49 -28.11
CA GLY A 70 -16.03 -12.92 -28.10
C GLY A 70 -14.91 -13.78 -28.72
N GLU A 71 -13.80 -13.16 -29.16
CA GLU A 71 -12.71 -13.87 -29.84
C GLU A 71 -11.71 -14.47 -28.86
N ARG A 72 -11.71 -15.79 -28.72
CA ARG A 72 -10.90 -16.55 -27.76
C ARG A 72 -9.39 -16.30 -27.85
N LYS A 73 -8.90 -15.93 -29.02
CA LYS A 73 -7.46 -15.62 -29.22
C LYS A 73 -6.95 -14.56 -28.25
N TYR A 74 -7.78 -13.58 -27.83
CA TYR A 74 -7.37 -12.54 -26.89
C TYR A 74 -7.24 -13.05 -25.44
N LEU A 75 -8.04 -14.05 -25.06
CA LEU A 75 -7.87 -14.74 -23.79
C LEU A 75 -6.59 -15.61 -23.79
N GLU A 76 -6.27 -16.23 -24.91
CA GLU A 76 -5.03 -16.98 -25.08
C GLU A 76 -3.81 -16.05 -25.10
N LEU A 77 -3.93 -14.87 -25.72
CA LEU A 77 -2.91 -13.82 -25.67
C LEU A 77 -2.71 -13.32 -24.24
N ALA A 78 -3.78 -13.11 -23.46
CA ALA A 78 -3.69 -12.71 -22.04
C ALA A 78 -2.81 -13.69 -21.24
N ARG A 79 -3.00 -15.00 -21.44
CA ARG A 79 -2.24 -16.07 -20.78
C ARG A 79 -0.75 -16.10 -21.14
N ARG A 80 -0.35 -15.49 -22.26
CA ARG A 80 1.08 -15.33 -22.58
C ARG A 80 1.81 -14.40 -21.61
N PHE A 81 1.06 -13.55 -20.90
CA PHE A 81 1.56 -12.62 -19.88
C PHE A 81 1.43 -13.17 -18.45
N ASP A 82 1.07 -14.44 -18.27
CA ASP A 82 1.10 -15.11 -16.97
C ASP A 82 2.54 -15.19 -16.45
N HIS A 83 2.88 -14.38 -15.44
CA HIS A 83 4.20 -14.42 -14.82
C HIS A 83 4.29 -15.63 -13.88
N ARG A 84 4.80 -16.74 -14.39
CA ARG A 84 4.79 -18.04 -13.72
C ARG A 84 5.55 -18.03 -12.39
N GLU A 85 6.64 -17.26 -12.28
CA GLU A 85 7.42 -17.10 -11.04
C GLU A 85 6.55 -16.55 -9.89
N ILE A 86 5.56 -15.70 -10.19
CA ILE A 86 4.65 -15.11 -9.21
C ILE A 86 3.40 -15.96 -9.02
N LEU A 87 2.77 -16.39 -10.11
CA LEU A 87 1.46 -17.05 -10.03
C LEU A 87 1.53 -18.49 -9.50
N ARG A 88 2.62 -19.24 -9.76
CA ARG A 88 2.75 -20.63 -9.30
C ARG A 88 2.86 -20.75 -7.78
N PRO A 89 3.74 -20.01 -7.07
CA PRO A 89 3.79 -20.03 -5.61
C PRO A 89 2.44 -19.65 -5.00
N LEU A 90 1.80 -18.58 -5.48
CA LEU A 90 0.50 -18.15 -4.99
C LEU A 90 -0.59 -19.20 -5.19
N ALA A 91 -0.60 -19.91 -6.34
CA ALA A 91 -1.52 -21.02 -6.58
C ALA A 91 -1.29 -22.20 -5.61
N ALA A 92 -0.07 -22.36 -5.12
CA ALA A 92 0.32 -23.37 -4.13
C ALA A 92 0.12 -22.90 -2.66
N GLY A 93 -0.38 -21.69 -2.43
CA GLY A 93 -0.56 -21.12 -1.10
C GLY A 93 0.75 -20.68 -0.43
N VAL A 94 1.76 -20.33 -1.23
CA VAL A 94 3.05 -19.84 -0.73
C VAL A 94 3.14 -18.34 -0.94
N ASP A 95 3.44 -17.61 0.14
CA ASP A 95 3.69 -16.16 0.11
C ASP A 95 5.12 -15.90 -0.39
N SER A 96 5.25 -15.58 -1.65
CA SER A 96 6.51 -15.25 -2.33
C SER A 96 6.64 -13.74 -2.59
N LEU A 97 5.88 -12.91 -1.87
CA LEU A 97 5.84 -11.46 -2.07
C LEU A 97 7.01 -10.68 -1.47
N PRO A 98 7.64 -11.12 -0.34
CA PRO A 98 8.76 -10.39 0.24
C PRO A 98 9.82 -10.01 -0.82
N GLY A 99 10.23 -8.73 -0.80
CA GLY A 99 11.19 -8.19 -1.75
C GLY A 99 10.68 -7.92 -3.16
N LYS A 100 9.44 -8.26 -3.47
CA LYS A 100 8.83 -7.96 -4.78
C LYS A 100 8.22 -6.56 -4.76
N HIS A 101 8.38 -5.86 -5.87
CA HIS A 101 7.75 -4.55 -6.08
C HIS A 101 6.22 -4.71 -6.10
N ALA A 102 5.53 -4.10 -5.15
CA ALA A 102 4.11 -4.36 -4.87
C ALA A 102 3.21 -3.99 -6.05
N ASN A 103 3.35 -2.78 -6.60
CA ASN A 103 2.52 -2.32 -7.70
C ASN A 103 2.75 -3.09 -9.01
N THR A 104 3.87 -3.79 -9.14
CA THR A 104 4.11 -4.72 -10.26
C THR A 104 3.31 -6.01 -10.09
N GLN A 105 3.11 -6.50 -8.87
CA GLN A 105 2.41 -7.77 -8.63
C GLN A 105 0.88 -7.62 -8.60
N ILE A 106 0.36 -6.59 -7.93
CA ILE A 106 -1.09 -6.43 -7.73
C ILE A 106 -1.87 -6.46 -9.06
N PRO A 107 -1.49 -5.72 -10.12
CA PRO A 107 -2.20 -5.77 -11.40
C PRO A 107 -2.17 -7.13 -12.10
N LYS A 108 -1.12 -7.95 -11.88
CA LYS A 108 -1.09 -9.34 -12.39
C LYS A 108 -2.21 -10.17 -11.77
N ILE A 109 -2.52 -9.91 -10.50
CA ILE A 109 -3.58 -10.61 -9.77
C ILE A 109 -4.96 -10.08 -10.16
N VAL A 110 -5.09 -8.79 -10.48
CA VAL A 110 -6.31 -8.26 -11.12
C VAL A 110 -6.54 -8.96 -12.47
N GLY A 111 -5.48 -9.16 -13.26
CA GLY A 111 -5.53 -9.98 -14.47
C GLY A 111 -5.96 -11.42 -14.20
N ALA A 112 -5.41 -12.06 -13.17
CA ALA A 112 -5.76 -13.43 -12.80
C ALA A 112 -7.25 -13.58 -12.44
N VAL A 113 -7.81 -12.70 -11.59
CA VAL A 113 -9.24 -12.79 -11.28
C VAL A 113 -10.10 -12.55 -12.53
N ARG A 114 -9.66 -11.68 -13.43
CA ARG A 114 -10.35 -11.45 -14.69
C ARG A 114 -10.30 -12.67 -15.64
N GLU A 115 -9.16 -13.38 -15.66
CA GLU A 115 -9.03 -14.69 -16.34
C GLU A 115 -10.02 -15.72 -15.79
N TYR A 116 -10.20 -15.79 -14.46
CA TYR A 116 -11.21 -16.63 -13.84
C TYR A 116 -12.62 -16.29 -14.33
N GLU A 117 -12.99 -15.01 -14.32
CA GLU A 117 -14.31 -14.53 -14.76
C GLU A 117 -14.60 -14.90 -16.21
N CYS A 118 -13.57 -14.95 -17.07
CA CYS A 118 -13.69 -15.29 -18.49
C CYS A 118 -13.65 -16.80 -18.78
N SER A 119 -12.93 -17.57 -17.97
CA SER A 119 -12.63 -18.98 -18.28
C SER A 119 -13.25 -20.00 -17.31
N GLY A 120 -13.57 -19.58 -16.09
CA GLY A 120 -13.97 -20.47 -15.01
C GLY A 120 -12.82 -21.33 -14.44
N ASP A 121 -11.55 -21.05 -14.79
CA ASP A 121 -10.40 -21.80 -14.26
C ASP A 121 -10.15 -21.41 -12.79
N GLU A 122 -10.53 -22.29 -11.89
CA GLU A 122 -10.43 -22.12 -10.40
C GLU A 122 -9.00 -21.86 -9.92
N ARG A 123 -7.98 -22.17 -10.69
CA ARG A 123 -6.59 -21.83 -10.35
C ARG A 123 -6.42 -20.34 -10.17
N TYR A 124 -6.94 -19.53 -11.08
CA TYR A 124 -6.84 -18.08 -11.05
C TYR A 124 -7.61 -17.46 -9.88
N ARG A 125 -8.77 -18.02 -9.55
CA ARG A 125 -9.54 -17.62 -8.36
C ARG A 125 -8.74 -17.86 -7.08
N ARG A 126 -8.17 -19.07 -6.92
CA ARG A 126 -7.34 -19.40 -5.74
C ARG A 126 -6.12 -18.45 -5.61
N ILE A 127 -5.47 -18.14 -6.73
CA ILE A 127 -4.36 -17.15 -6.75
C ILE A 127 -4.84 -15.82 -6.20
N ALA A 128 -5.95 -15.30 -6.73
CA ALA A 128 -6.46 -13.98 -6.38
C ALA A 128 -6.94 -13.91 -4.92
N ASP A 129 -7.68 -14.91 -4.45
CA ASP A 129 -8.14 -15.00 -3.06
C ASP A 129 -6.95 -15.10 -2.09
N TYR A 130 -5.98 -15.98 -2.37
CA TYR A 130 -4.81 -16.16 -1.52
C TYR A 130 -3.98 -14.88 -1.45
N PHE A 131 -3.67 -14.26 -2.58
CA PHE A 131 -2.93 -12.99 -2.63
C PHE A 131 -3.64 -11.90 -1.82
N TRP A 132 -4.96 -11.73 -2.03
CA TRP A 132 -5.74 -10.72 -1.30
C TRP A 132 -5.66 -10.94 0.21
N HIS A 133 -5.84 -12.18 0.66
CA HIS A 133 -5.73 -12.52 2.09
C HIS A 133 -4.34 -12.26 2.65
N ARG A 134 -3.28 -12.52 1.87
CA ARG A 134 -1.90 -12.25 2.30
C ARG A 134 -1.64 -10.75 2.41
N VAL A 135 -1.98 -9.98 1.38
CA VAL A 135 -1.73 -8.53 1.39
C VAL A 135 -2.53 -7.85 2.50
N VAL A 136 -3.84 -8.11 2.59
CA VAL A 136 -4.71 -7.45 3.57
C VAL A 136 -4.36 -7.86 5.01
N GLY A 137 -4.04 -9.13 5.23
CA GLY A 137 -3.80 -9.65 6.60
C GLY A 137 -2.38 -9.47 7.12
N PHE A 138 -1.36 -9.34 6.24
CA PHE A 138 0.04 -9.44 6.66
C PHE A 138 0.96 -8.37 6.07
N HIS A 139 0.50 -7.61 5.08
CA HIS A 139 1.32 -6.59 4.41
C HIS A 139 0.68 -5.20 4.41
N SER A 140 -0.51 -5.03 5.05
CA SER A 140 -1.22 -3.74 5.05
C SER A 140 -1.11 -3.02 6.40
N TYR A 141 -0.86 -1.72 6.33
CA TYR A 141 -0.85 -0.80 7.45
C TYR A 141 -2.28 -0.37 7.85
N ALA A 142 -2.41 0.35 8.96
CA ALA A 142 -3.70 0.80 9.51
C ALA A 142 -4.61 1.51 8.49
N ILE A 143 -4.04 2.28 7.58
CA ILE A 143 -4.78 3.00 6.54
C ILE A 143 -5.25 2.10 5.36
N GLY A 144 -4.92 0.80 5.37
CA GLY A 144 -5.25 -0.14 4.29
C GLY A 144 -4.23 -0.19 3.16
N GLY A 145 -3.21 0.68 3.17
CA GLY A 145 -2.11 0.66 2.22
C GLY A 145 -1.04 -0.36 2.56
N ASN A 146 -0.16 -0.63 1.62
CA ASN A 146 0.91 -1.62 1.74
C ASN A 146 2.22 -1.13 1.11
N SER A 147 3.30 -1.87 1.32
CA SER A 147 4.67 -1.62 0.85
C SER A 147 5.44 -0.54 1.61
N GLU A 148 6.74 -0.62 1.52
CA GLU A 148 7.69 0.42 1.86
C GLU A 148 8.71 0.54 0.73
N TYR A 149 8.97 1.76 0.27
CA TYR A 149 9.73 2.04 -0.95
C TYR A 149 9.32 1.09 -2.08
N GLU A 150 7.98 1.01 -2.30
CA GLU A 150 7.33 0.21 -3.34
C GLU A 150 7.41 -1.32 -3.19
N HIS A 151 8.12 -1.86 -2.17
CA HIS A 151 8.35 -3.29 -2.03
C HIS A 151 7.62 -3.89 -0.83
N PHE A 152 7.16 -5.14 -0.99
CA PHE A 152 6.65 -5.93 0.13
C PHE A 152 7.80 -6.33 1.07
N GLY A 153 7.59 -6.19 2.36
CA GLY A 153 8.47 -6.74 3.40
C GLY A 153 8.09 -8.16 3.80
N ALA A 154 8.77 -8.68 4.81
CA ALA A 154 8.39 -9.95 5.44
C ALA A 154 6.95 -9.87 5.99
N PRO A 155 6.12 -10.91 5.80
CA PRO A 155 4.73 -10.88 6.22
C PRO A 155 4.59 -10.75 7.74
N GLY A 156 3.78 -9.82 8.19
CA GLY A 156 3.56 -9.57 9.62
C GLY A 156 4.67 -8.82 10.35
N MET A 157 5.66 -8.26 9.64
CA MET A 157 6.80 -7.53 10.20
C MET A 157 6.81 -6.05 9.77
N LEU A 158 5.67 -5.38 9.89
CA LEU A 158 5.51 -4.00 9.42
C LEU A 158 6.09 -2.96 10.37
N ALA A 159 6.21 -3.27 11.67
CA ALA A 159 6.76 -2.34 12.66
C ALA A 159 8.18 -1.88 12.33
N ASN A 160 8.98 -2.74 11.69
CA ASN A 160 10.35 -2.43 11.28
C ASN A 160 10.43 -1.69 9.93
N ARG A 161 9.28 -1.33 9.34
CA ARG A 161 9.16 -0.75 8.01
C ARG A 161 8.29 0.51 8.03
N LEU A 162 8.46 1.32 9.05
CA LEU A 162 7.79 2.62 9.19
C LEU A 162 8.74 3.72 8.71
N SER A 163 8.45 4.29 7.55
CA SER A 163 9.27 5.33 6.94
C SER A 163 8.41 6.37 6.21
N ASP A 164 9.05 7.30 5.54
CA ASP A 164 8.41 8.26 4.63
C ASP A 164 7.99 7.62 3.29
N GLY A 165 8.56 6.48 2.92
CA GLY A 165 8.30 5.72 1.69
C GLY A 165 7.23 4.64 1.80
N THR A 166 6.33 4.69 2.79
CA THR A 166 5.29 3.65 2.95
C THR A 166 4.03 3.96 2.13
N CYS A 167 3.29 2.90 1.79
CA CYS A 167 1.93 2.97 1.25
C CYS A 167 1.82 3.75 -0.07
N GLU A 168 2.39 3.21 -1.15
CA GLU A 168 2.19 3.74 -2.50
C GLU A 168 0.70 3.80 -2.86
N THR A 169 0.22 4.95 -3.36
CA THR A 169 -1.19 5.16 -3.69
C THR A 169 -1.67 4.24 -4.83
N CYS A 170 -0.82 3.93 -5.82
CA CYS A 170 -1.17 3.00 -6.89
C CYS A 170 -1.42 1.57 -6.40
N ASN A 171 -0.71 1.14 -5.35
CA ASN A 171 -0.94 -0.18 -4.75
C ASN A 171 -2.38 -0.30 -4.25
N THR A 172 -2.83 0.71 -3.51
CA THR A 172 -4.19 0.74 -2.94
C THR A 172 -5.25 0.87 -4.03
N TYR A 173 -5.02 1.68 -5.05
CA TYR A 173 -5.89 1.73 -6.24
C TYR A 173 -6.11 0.33 -6.85
N ASN A 174 -5.03 -0.41 -7.10
CA ASN A 174 -5.10 -1.76 -7.66
C ASN A 174 -5.70 -2.77 -6.67
N MET A 175 -5.43 -2.65 -5.37
CA MET A 175 -6.06 -3.50 -4.36
C MET A 175 -7.57 -3.27 -4.26
N LEU A 176 -8.06 -2.04 -4.44
CA LEU A 176 -9.51 -1.77 -4.51
C LEU A 176 -10.13 -2.37 -5.77
N LYS A 177 -9.46 -2.31 -6.93
CA LYS A 177 -9.90 -3.03 -8.14
C LYS A 177 -10.01 -4.53 -7.88
N LEU A 178 -8.96 -5.15 -7.34
CA LEU A 178 -8.96 -6.58 -7.00
C LEU A 178 -10.08 -6.92 -6.02
N THR A 179 -10.25 -6.12 -4.98
CA THR A 179 -11.29 -6.31 -3.96
C THR A 179 -12.68 -6.28 -4.57
N LYS A 180 -12.95 -5.37 -5.51
CA LYS A 180 -14.22 -5.27 -6.23
C LYS A 180 -14.51 -6.54 -7.04
N HIS A 181 -13.56 -7.05 -7.82
CA HIS A 181 -13.72 -8.32 -8.56
C HIS A 181 -14.01 -9.49 -7.62
N LEU A 182 -13.20 -9.63 -6.56
CA LEU A 182 -13.40 -10.70 -5.59
C LEU A 182 -14.73 -10.58 -4.83
N TYR A 183 -15.16 -9.35 -4.52
CA TYR A 183 -16.45 -9.10 -3.90
C TYR A 183 -17.63 -9.52 -4.82
N GLN A 184 -17.54 -9.26 -6.11
CA GLN A 184 -18.56 -9.68 -7.08
C GLN A 184 -18.68 -11.20 -7.18
N LEU A 185 -17.58 -11.93 -6.99
CA LEU A 185 -17.57 -13.40 -6.99
C LEU A 185 -18.08 -13.99 -5.67
N ASP A 186 -17.75 -13.35 -4.54
CA ASP A 186 -18.11 -13.79 -3.20
C ASP A 186 -18.28 -12.55 -2.28
N PRO A 187 -19.53 -12.07 -2.08
CA PRO A 187 -19.82 -10.83 -1.38
C PRO A 187 -19.69 -10.98 0.14
N THR A 188 -18.50 -10.85 0.68
CA THR A 188 -18.23 -10.88 2.13
C THR A 188 -18.08 -9.50 2.71
N VAL A 189 -18.52 -9.30 3.96
CA VAL A 189 -18.35 -8.04 4.69
C VAL A 189 -16.87 -7.70 4.88
N ARG A 190 -16.00 -8.69 5.12
CA ARG A 190 -14.55 -8.48 5.25
C ARG A 190 -13.93 -7.77 4.04
N ARG A 191 -14.38 -8.09 2.82
CA ARG A 191 -13.93 -7.39 1.60
C ARG A 191 -14.45 -5.97 1.55
N ALA A 192 -15.68 -5.75 1.97
CA ALA A 192 -16.27 -4.42 2.03
C ALA A 192 -15.63 -3.55 3.14
N ASP A 193 -15.28 -4.14 4.28
CA ASP A 193 -14.59 -3.45 5.38
C ASP A 193 -13.17 -3.03 4.96
N TYR A 194 -12.43 -3.89 4.25
CA TYR A 194 -11.13 -3.51 3.69
C TYR A 194 -11.29 -2.37 2.66
N TYR A 195 -12.28 -2.47 1.77
CA TYR A 195 -12.53 -1.42 0.77
C TYR A 195 -12.83 -0.08 1.43
N GLU A 196 -13.71 -0.06 2.43
CA GLU A 196 -14.05 1.15 3.20
C GLU A 196 -12.82 1.72 3.91
N ARG A 197 -12.05 0.88 4.61
CA ARG A 197 -10.81 1.29 5.30
C ARG A 197 -9.84 1.98 4.36
N ALA A 198 -9.52 1.35 3.25
CA ALA A 198 -8.56 1.87 2.28
C ALA A 198 -9.09 3.11 1.56
N LEU A 199 -10.39 3.15 1.26
CA LEU A 199 -11.02 4.29 0.61
C LEU A 199 -10.96 5.55 1.49
N TYR A 200 -11.41 5.47 2.75
CA TYR A 200 -11.40 6.62 3.67
C TYR A 200 -9.99 7.01 4.10
N ASN A 201 -9.14 6.04 4.42
CA ASN A 201 -7.90 6.34 5.14
C ASN A 201 -6.68 6.47 4.23
N GLN A 202 -6.72 5.94 2.99
CA GLN A 202 -5.61 6.18 2.06
C GLN A 202 -6.07 6.91 0.79
N ILE A 203 -7.11 6.44 0.10
CA ILE A 203 -7.50 7.07 -1.17
C ILE A 203 -7.95 8.51 -0.94
N LEU A 204 -8.89 8.75 -0.03
CA LEU A 204 -9.32 10.11 0.30
C LEU A 204 -8.15 10.96 0.84
N ALA A 205 -7.32 10.39 1.71
CA ALA A 205 -6.16 11.06 2.28
C ALA A 205 -5.00 11.28 1.30
N SER A 206 -5.00 10.65 0.12
CA SER A 206 -3.98 10.86 -0.91
C SER A 206 -4.14 12.20 -1.64
N GLN A 207 -5.30 12.84 -1.53
CA GLN A 207 -5.55 14.17 -2.08
C GLN A 207 -5.29 15.23 -1.01
N ASN A 208 -4.56 16.28 -1.40
CA ASN A 208 -4.39 17.45 -0.55
C ASN A 208 -5.72 18.23 -0.47
N PRO A 209 -6.27 18.45 0.73
CA PRO A 209 -7.54 19.16 0.88
C PRO A 209 -7.47 20.64 0.44
N ASP A 210 -6.27 21.23 0.39
CA ASP A 210 -6.10 22.66 0.11
C ASP A 210 -6.07 22.98 -1.41
N ASP A 211 -5.46 22.11 -2.22
CA ASP A 211 -5.23 22.36 -3.65
C ASP A 211 -5.64 21.20 -4.58
N GLY A 212 -6.04 20.07 -4.02
CA GLY A 212 -6.45 18.88 -4.77
C GLY A 212 -5.31 18.06 -5.38
N MET A 213 -4.05 18.41 -5.13
CA MET A 213 -2.89 17.64 -5.59
C MET A 213 -2.84 16.27 -4.89
N VAL A 214 -2.19 15.29 -5.53
CA VAL A 214 -2.14 13.92 -5.02
C VAL A 214 -0.75 13.51 -4.58
N CYS A 215 -0.66 12.64 -3.58
CA CYS A 215 0.62 12.13 -3.07
C CYS A 215 0.97 10.77 -3.69
N TYR A 216 2.27 10.51 -3.78
CA TYR A 216 2.81 9.20 -4.17
C TYR A 216 2.75 8.23 -2.99
N MET A 217 3.43 8.58 -1.89
CA MET A 217 3.52 7.80 -0.66
C MET A 217 2.67 8.41 0.44
N SER A 218 2.08 7.55 1.26
CA SER A 218 1.42 7.93 2.52
C SER A 218 2.28 7.48 3.69
N PRO A 219 3.16 8.34 4.22
CA PRO A 219 4.09 7.99 5.28
C PRO A 219 3.40 7.45 6.53
N MET A 220 3.89 6.31 7.04
CA MET A 220 3.43 5.73 8.30
C MET A 220 4.46 5.89 9.43
N GLY A 221 5.68 6.28 9.11
CA GLY A 221 6.67 6.69 10.10
C GLY A 221 6.24 7.98 10.81
N SER A 222 6.38 8.02 12.13
CA SER A 222 6.03 9.20 12.91
C SER A 222 6.94 10.37 12.57
N GLY A 223 6.38 11.59 12.53
CA GLY A 223 7.13 12.80 12.24
C GLY A 223 7.37 13.11 10.76
N HIS A 224 6.88 12.28 9.84
CA HIS A 224 6.95 12.53 8.41
C HIS A 224 5.77 13.36 7.88
N ARG A 225 5.84 13.74 6.62
CA ARG A 225 4.82 14.52 5.88
C ARG A 225 4.51 13.85 4.57
N LYS A 226 3.27 14.00 4.08
CA LYS A 226 2.93 13.65 2.69
C LYS A 226 3.55 14.67 1.75
N GLY A 227 4.21 14.18 0.68
CA GLY A 227 4.64 15.00 -0.45
C GLY A 227 3.59 14.93 -1.56
N PHE A 228 3.11 16.08 -2.04
CA PHE A 228 2.11 16.15 -3.11
C PHE A 228 2.75 16.53 -4.45
N CYS A 229 2.08 16.14 -5.53
CA CYS A 229 2.53 16.45 -6.88
C CYS A 229 2.45 17.95 -7.18
N LEU A 230 3.23 18.38 -8.16
CA LEU A 230 3.15 19.72 -8.74
C LEU A 230 2.22 19.69 -9.96
N PRO A 231 1.43 20.75 -10.23
CA PRO A 231 0.41 20.76 -11.27
C PRO A 231 0.91 20.41 -12.68
N PHE A 232 2.14 20.80 -13.03
CA PHE A 232 2.67 20.69 -14.41
C PHE A 232 4.00 19.94 -14.51
N ASP A 233 4.62 19.56 -13.38
CA ASP A 233 5.97 18.99 -13.34
C ASP A 233 6.02 17.57 -12.76
N SER A 234 4.88 17.03 -12.34
CA SER A 234 4.80 15.66 -11.79
C SER A 234 4.03 14.76 -12.73
N PHE A 235 4.70 13.67 -13.19
CA PHE A 235 4.14 12.69 -14.13
C PHE A 235 4.30 11.27 -13.60
N TRP A 236 4.25 11.09 -12.29
CA TRP A 236 4.31 9.78 -11.65
C TRP A 236 3.06 8.94 -11.97
N CYS A 237 3.17 7.62 -11.85
CA CYS A 237 2.02 6.73 -11.97
C CYS A 237 0.87 7.12 -11.03
N CYS A 238 1.18 7.56 -9.80
CA CYS A 238 0.18 7.95 -8.81
C CYS A 238 -0.59 9.24 -9.16
N VAL A 239 -0.10 10.09 -10.04
CA VAL A 239 -0.89 11.21 -10.60
C VAL A 239 -2.02 10.66 -11.47
N GLY A 240 -1.73 9.65 -12.31
CA GLY A 240 -2.73 8.97 -13.12
C GLY A 240 -3.78 8.23 -12.28
N SER A 241 -3.35 7.38 -11.34
CA SER A 241 -4.29 6.70 -10.44
C SER A 241 -5.02 7.67 -9.52
N GLY A 242 -4.42 8.80 -9.14
CA GLY A 242 -5.08 9.87 -8.38
C GLY A 242 -6.26 10.47 -9.12
N MET A 243 -6.14 10.74 -10.42
CA MET A 243 -7.28 11.20 -11.24
C MET A 243 -8.41 10.17 -11.29
N GLU A 244 -8.10 8.88 -11.39
CA GLU A 244 -9.10 7.81 -11.40
C GLU A 244 -9.72 7.57 -10.01
N ASN A 245 -8.93 7.57 -8.94
CA ASN A 245 -9.35 7.28 -7.58
C ASN A 245 -10.56 8.12 -7.15
N HIS A 246 -10.46 9.45 -7.35
CA HIS A 246 -11.47 10.39 -6.88
C HIS A 246 -12.72 10.43 -7.77
N ALA A 247 -12.67 9.84 -8.97
CA ALA A 247 -13.83 9.64 -9.83
C ALA A 247 -14.59 8.34 -9.53
N ARG A 248 -14.06 7.44 -8.66
CA ARG A 248 -14.58 6.08 -8.46
C ARG A 248 -15.25 5.82 -7.12
N TYR A 249 -15.51 6.84 -6.30
CA TYR A 249 -16.14 6.66 -4.97
C TYR A 249 -17.49 5.92 -5.02
N GLY A 250 -18.24 6.08 -6.11
CA GLY A 250 -19.54 5.42 -6.30
C GLY A 250 -19.47 3.92 -6.59
N GLU A 251 -18.32 3.38 -7.00
CA GLU A 251 -18.22 2.03 -7.57
C GLU A 251 -18.52 0.90 -6.59
N PHE A 252 -18.42 1.16 -5.27
CA PHE A 252 -18.58 0.13 -4.25
C PHE A 252 -19.75 0.39 -3.28
N ILE A 253 -20.56 1.44 -3.53
CA ILE A 253 -21.68 1.77 -2.65
C ILE A 253 -22.77 0.69 -2.74
N TYR A 254 -23.15 0.31 -3.97
CA TYR A 254 -24.27 -0.58 -4.23
C TYR A 254 -23.88 -1.75 -5.13
N PHE A 255 -24.42 -2.94 -4.82
CA PHE A 255 -24.33 -4.11 -5.68
C PHE A 255 -25.68 -4.81 -5.76
N THR A 256 -25.86 -5.60 -6.81
CA THR A 256 -27.00 -6.52 -6.96
C THR A 256 -26.50 -7.93 -7.24
N ASP A 257 -27.25 -8.93 -6.78
CA ASP A 257 -27.00 -10.33 -7.11
C ASP A 257 -27.87 -10.81 -8.28
N ALA A 258 -27.68 -12.04 -8.71
CA ALA A 258 -28.44 -12.67 -9.80
C ALA A 258 -29.95 -12.79 -9.50
N ARG A 259 -30.39 -12.63 -8.23
CA ARG A 259 -31.78 -12.59 -7.80
C ARG A 259 -32.32 -11.17 -7.69
N GLU A 260 -31.52 -10.20 -8.15
CA GLU A 260 -31.83 -8.78 -8.04
C GLU A 260 -32.12 -8.32 -6.60
N ASN A 261 -31.36 -8.83 -5.64
CA ASN A 261 -31.30 -8.27 -4.29
C ASN A 261 -30.29 -7.13 -4.25
N LEU A 262 -30.59 -6.12 -3.43
CA LEU A 262 -29.72 -4.93 -3.30
C LEU A 262 -28.81 -5.06 -2.09
N TYR A 263 -27.52 -4.81 -2.28
CA TYR A 263 -26.50 -4.69 -1.22
C TYR A 263 -26.07 -3.24 -1.09
N VAL A 264 -26.03 -2.73 0.15
CA VAL A 264 -25.50 -1.43 0.50
C VAL A 264 -24.23 -1.63 1.32
N ASN A 265 -23.08 -1.28 0.72
CA ASN A 265 -21.76 -1.55 1.29
C ASN A 265 -21.13 -0.33 1.95
N LEU A 266 -21.23 0.84 1.31
CA LEU A 266 -20.63 2.07 1.83
C LEU A 266 -21.74 3.06 2.17
N TYR A 267 -21.61 3.70 3.33
CA TYR A 267 -22.57 4.68 3.82
C TYR A 267 -22.13 6.09 3.40
N ILE A 268 -22.22 6.35 2.09
CA ILE A 268 -21.86 7.62 1.45
C ILE A 268 -23.13 8.25 0.90
N PRO A 269 -23.42 9.54 1.14
CA PRO A 269 -24.58 10.22 0.57
C PRO A 269 -24.63 10.03 -0.95
N SER A 270 -25.73 9.48 -1.45
CA SER A 270 -25.81 9.09 -2.86
C SER A 270 -27.23 8.78 -3.30
N THR A 271 -27.45 8.77 -4.62
CA THR A 271 -28.69 8.31 -5.23
C THR A 271 -28.38 7.16 -6.19
N LEU A 272 -29.00 6.01 -5.97
CA LEU A 272 -28.98 4.87 -6.88
C LEU A 272 -30.19 4.99 -7.84
N ASP A 273 -29.93 5.01 -9.14
CA ASP A 273 -30.93 4.77 -10.18
C ASP A 273 -30.83 3.32 -10.67
N TRP A 274 -31.60 2.43 -10.06
CA TRP A 274 -31.66 1.01 -10.41
C TRP A 274 -32.58 0.79 -11.60
N LYS A 275 -32.10 1.13 -12.78
CA LYS A 275 -32.86 1.21 -14.02
C LYS A 275 -33.57 -0.08 -14.40
N SER A 276 -32.93 -1.24 -14.23
CA SER A 276 -33.52 -2.55 -14.56
C SER A 276 -34.82 -2.85 -13.79
N ARG A 277 -34.98 -2.21 -12.63
CA ARG A 277 -36.18 -2.37 -11.78
C ARG A 277 -37.05 -1.12 -11.70
N GLY A 278 -36.64 -0.01 -12.27
CA GLY A 278 -37.33 1.26 -12.11
C GLY A 278 -37.44 1.71 -10.63
N VAL A 279 -36.38 1.42 -9.86
CA VAL A 279 -36.27 1.75 -8.43
C VAL A 279 -35.17 2.79 -8.25
N LYS A 280 -35.50 3.87 -7.51
CA LYS A 280 -34.48 4.79 -6.99
C LYS A 280 -34.33 4.60 -5.50
N VAL A 281 -33.08 4.68 -5.02
CA VAL A 281 -32.78 4.68 -3.60
C VAL A 281 -31.93 5.90 -3.29
N GLU A 282 -32.42 6.76 -2.42
CA GLU A 282 -31.64 7.89 -1.90
C GLU A 282 -31.06 7.51 -0.56
N GLN A 283 -29.73 7.61 -0.42
CA GLN A 283 -29.00 7.43 0.82
C GLN A 283 -28.63 8.78 1.41
N LEU A 284 -29.17 9.06 2.58
CA LEU A 284 -28.99 10.30 3.35
C LEU A 284 -28.22 9.98 4.63
N THR A 285 -27.05 10.60 4.79
CA THR A 285 -26.19 10.40 5.97
C THR A 285 -25.12 11.47 6.03
N ASP A 286 -24.64 11.77 7.23
CA ASP A 286 -23.40 12.53 7.48
C ASP A 286 -22.27 11.60 7.96
N PHE A 287 -22.36 10.29 7.64
CA PHE A 287 -21.34 9.31 8.01
C PHE A 287 -19.97 9.72 7.40
N PRO A 288 -18.88 9.65 8.15
CA PRO A 288 -18.69 9.06 9.47
C PRO A 288 -18.93 10.01 10.67
N CYS A 289 -19.35 11.26 10.45
CA CYS A 289 -19.65 12.22 11.51
C CYS A 289 -20.99 11.94 12.24
N SER A 290 -21.80 11.06 11.69
CA SER A 290 -23.07 10.58 12.26
C SER A 290 -23.13 9.06 12.23
N ASP A 291 -23.78 8.46 13.22
CA ASP A 291 -24.07 7.01 13.23
C ASP A 291 -25.29 6.66 12.36
N GLU A 292 -26.07 7.64 11.92
CA GLU A 292 -27.36 7.43 11.26
C GLU A 292 -27.25 7.44 9.74
N VAL A 293 -27.85 6.42 9.13
CA VAL A 293 -28.05 6.29 7.67
C VAL A 293 -29.53 6.13 7.40
N ARG A 294 -30.07 6.89 6.45
CA ARG A 294 -31.46 6.75 5.96
C ARG A 294 -31.44 6.37 4.49
N LEU A 295 -32.27 5.37 4.14
CA LEU A 295 -32.50 4.98 2.75
C LEU A 295 -33.95 5.22 2.43
N ARG A 296 -34.23 6.04 1.42
CA ARG A 296 -35.57 6.28 0.89
C ARG A 296 -35.73 5.61 -0.44
N VAL A 297 -36.84 4.91 -0.59
CA VAL A 297 -37.15 4.14 -1.80
C VAL A 297 -38.23 4.86 -2.61
N GLU A 298 -37.96 5.05 -3.90
CA GLU A 298 -38.91 5.57 -4.85
C GLU A 298 -39.08 4.57 -6.02
N MET A 299 -40.35 4.29 -6.38
CA MET A 299 -40.66 3.35 -7.48
C MET A 299 -42.10 3.52 -7.97
N SER A 300 -42.34 3.06 -9.19
CA SER A 300 -43.71 2.89 -9.71
C SER A 300 -44.23 1.51 -9.32
N GLY A 301 -45.28 1.47 -8.46
CA GLY A 301 -45.84 0.21 -7.96
C GLY A 301 -45.00 -0.42 -6.85
N ALA A 302 -45.47 -1.53 -6.31
CA ALA A 302 -44.79 -2.22 -5.20
C ALA A 302 -44.04 -3.43 -5.68
N GLN A 303 -42.75 -3.56 -5.30
CA GLN A 303 -41.86 -4.64 -5.71
C GLN A 303 -41.24 -5.37 -4.52
N ARG A 304 -41.01 -6.67 -4.68
CA ARG A 304 -40.32 -7.49 -3.65
C ARG A 304 -38.85 -7.66 -3.99
N PHE A 305 -37.99 -7.31 -3.06
CA PHE A 305 -36.56 -7.63 -3.10
C PHE A 305 -36.00 -7.66 -1.68
N VAL A 306 -34.80 -8.25 -1.53
CA VAL A 306 -34.05 -8.20 -0.29
C VAL A 306 -33.11 -7.01 -0.31
N LEU A 307 -33.16 -6.20 0.72
CA LEU A 307 -32.18 -5.15 0.99
C LEU A 307 -31.18 -5.69 2.01
N ASN A 308 -29.92 -5.82 1.61
CA ASN A 308 -28.82 -6.28 2.44
C ASN A 308 -27.99 -5.07 2.89
N LEU A 309 -28.04 -4.75 4.19
CA LEU A 309 -27.26 -3.68 4.79
C LEU A 309 -25.98 -4.27 5.40
N ARG A 310 -24.83 -3.73 5.03
CA ARG A 310 -23.56 -4.16 5.63
C ARG A 310 -23.52 -3.79 7.11
N TYR A 311 -23.23 -4.77 7.96
CA TYR A 311 -22.94 -4.58 9.37
C TYR A 311 -21.45 -4.83 9.60
N PRO A 312 -20.62 -3.76 9.57
CA PRO A 312 -19.16 -3.89 9.58
C PRO A 312 -18.62 -4.44 10.89
N GLU A 313 -17.39 -4.98 10.86
CA GLU A 313 -16.72 -5.54 12.05
C GLU A 313 -16.46 -4.48 13.12
N TRP A 314 -16.14 -3.24 12.73
CA TRP A 314 -15.87 -2.14 13.66
C TRP A 314 -17.10 -1.67 14.45
N ALA A 315 -18.33 -2.01 14.03
CA ALA A 315 -19.56 -1.59 14.72
C ALA A 315 -19.93 -2.56 15.87
N ALA A 316 -18.97 -2.86 16.74
CA ALA A 316 -19.13 -3.83 17.84
C ALA A 316 -20.20 -3.42 18.89
N GLU A 317 -20.47 -2.11 19.03
CA GLU A 317 -21.47 -1.56 19.95
C GLU A 317 -22.92 -1.77 19.51
N GLY A 318 -23.12 -2.39 18.35
CA GLY A 318 -24.43 -2.79 17.87
C GLY A 318 -25.06 -1.80 16.87
N TYR A 319 -26.31 -2.08 16.56
CA TYR A 319 -27.07 -1.30 15.61
C TYR A 319 -28.54 -1.14 16.02
N GLU A 320 -29.20 -0.13 15.42
CA GLU A 320 -30.66 0.00 15.42
C GLU A 320 -31.15 0.01 13.96
N LEU A 321 -32.20 -0.75 13.69
CA LEU A 321 -32.82 -0.79 12.36
C LEU A 321 -34.31 -0.65 12.45
N THR A 322 -34.86 0.31 11.72
CA THR A 322 -36.31 0.49 11.57
C THR A 322 -36.70 0.62 10.10
N VAL A 323 -37.91 0.19 9.77
CA VAL A 323 -38.53 0.45 8.48
C VAL A 323 -39.87 1.16 8.74
N ASN A 324 -40.02 2.35 8.18
CA ASN A 324 -41.18 3.22 8.42
C ASN A 324 -41.48 3.43 9.93
N GLY A 325 -40.39 3.65 10.71
CA GLY A 325 -40.45 3.84 12.17
C GLY A 325 -40.70 2.56 12.97
N ARG A 326 -40.89 1.39 12.33
CA ARG A 326 -41.13 0.12 13.03
C ARG A 326 -39.80 -0.66 13.16
N PRO A 327 -39.43 -1.10 14.37
CA PRO A 327 -38.22 -1.89 14.57
C PRO A 327 -38.22 -3.18 13.77
N VAL A 328 -37.10 -3.48 13.13
CA VAL A 328 -36.81 -4.78 12.50
C VAL A 328 -36.16 -5.69 13.53
N LYS A 329 -36.89 -6.71 13.97
CA LYS A 329 -36.41 -7.70 14.96
C LYS A 329 -35.53 -8.74 14.25
N GLN A 330 -34.27 -8.43 14.06
CA GLN A 330 -33.28 -9.37 13.51
C GLN A 330 -32.01 -9.31 14.39
N LYS A 331 -31.43 -10.47 14.67
CA LYS A 331 -30.11 -10.55 15.32
C LYS A 331 -29.07 -10.80 14.26
N ALA A 332 -28.11 -9.90 14.15
CA ALA A 332 -26.94 -10.04 13.30
C ALA A 332 -25.67 -9.86 14.13
N LYS A 333 -24.54 -10.37 13.62
CA LYS A 333 -23.22 -10.16 14.21
C LYS A 333 -22.47 -9.12 13.41
N PRO A 334 -21.57 -8.32 14.01
CA PRO A 334 -20.59 -7.58 13.24
C PRO A 334 -19.89 -8.49 12.20
N GLY A 335 -19.53 -7.95 11.07
CA GLY A 335 -18.96 -8.73 9.97
C GLY A 335 -19.99 -9.52 9.13
N SER A 336 -21.29 -9.16 9.20
CA SER A 336 -22.35 -9.82 8.42
C SER A 336 -23.25 -8.83 7.69
N TYR A 337 -24.16 -9.34 6.84
CA TYR A 337 -25.24 -8.54 6.25
C TYR A 337 -26.53 -8.69 7.03
N ILE A 338 -27.25 -7.59 7.21
CA ILE A 338 -28.62 -7.58 7.73
C ILE A 338 -29.57 -7.54 6.54
N SER A 339 -30.34 -8.61 6.35
CA SER A 339 -31.20 -8.79 5.18
C SER A 339 -32.65 -8.44 5.50
N VAL A 340 -33.20 -7.43 4.84
CA VAL A 340 -34.61 -7.02 4.98
C VAL A 340 -35.40 -7.47 3.75
N ASN A 341 -36.11 -8.60 3.86
CA ASN A 341 -36.95 -9.13 2.79
C ASN A 341 -38.40 -8.64 2.95
N ARG A 342 -38.84 -7.76 2.05
CA ARG A 342 -40.22 -7.27 2.07
C ARG A 342 -40.69 -6.84 0.69
N LYS A 343 -41.98 -6.55 0.57
CA LYS A 343 -42.58 -5.84 -0.57
C LYS A 343 -42.46 -4.32 -0.32
N TRP A 344 -41.51 -3.72 -1.03
CA TRP A 344 -41.25 -2.29 -0.95
C TRP A 344 -42.25 -1.47 -1.74
N ARG A 345 -42.48 -0.23 -1.29
CA ARG A 345 -43.33 0.75 -1.94
C ARG A 345 -42.61 2.11 -2.00
N SER A 346 -43.02 2.96 -2.93
CA SER A 346 -42.55 4.34 -2.96
C SER A 346 -42.86 5.05 -1.64
N GLY A 347 -41.85 5.77 -1.10
CA GLY A 347 -41.94 6.44 0.20
C GLY A 347 -41.52 5.55 1.40
N ASP A 348 -41.21 4.26 1.19
CA ASP A 348 -40.63 3.46 2.29
C ASP A 348 -39.28 4.03 2.70
N GLU A 349 -39.07 4.17 4.01
CA GLU A 349 -37.83 4.66 4.61
C GLU A 349 -37.22 3.58 5.53
N VAL A 350 -35.95 3.34 5.34
CA VAL A 350 -35.11 2.55 6.26
C VAL A 350 -34.26 3.51 7.06
N ARG A 351 -34.28 3.42 8.38
CA ARG A 351 -33.35 4.11 9.28
C ARG A 351 -32.44 3.08 9.91
N PHE A 352 -31.15 3.22 9.67
CA PHE A 352 -30.11 2.33 10.17
C PHE A 352 -29.10 3.14 10.96
N VAL A 353 -28.93 2.82 12.22
CA VAL A 353 -27.95 3.46 13.13
C VAL A 353 -26.87 2.46 13.44
N LEU A 354 -25.64 2.77 13.04
CA LEU A 354 -24.44 2.00 13.33
C LEU A 354 -23.66 2.71 14.43
N ARG A 355 -23.54 2.07 15.59
CA ARG A 355 -22.85 2.67 16.73
C ARG A 355 -21.34 2.58 16.51
N GLN A 356 -20.74 3.74 16.24
CA GLN A 356 -19.30 3.88 16.11
C GLN A 356 -18.66 4.01 17.50
N SER A 357 -17.51 3.38 17.68
CA SER A 357 -16.72 3.46 18.92
C SER A 357 -15.25 3.68 18.63
N LEU A 358 -14.52 4.20 19.63
CA LEU A 358 -13.07 4.24 19.66
C LEU A 358 -12.52 2.83 19.83
N HIS A 359 -11.51 2.48 19.05
CA HIS A 359 -10.74 1.25 19.20
C HIS A 359 -9.30 1.46 18.74
N SER A 360 -8.44 0.51 19.04
CA SER A 360 -7.05 0.54 18.59
C SER A 360 -6.63 -0.79 18.01
N GLU A 361 -5.76 -0.73 17.01
CA GLU A 361 -5.17 -1.92 16.39
C GLU A 361 -3.65 -1.85 16.50
N PRO A 362 -2.98 -2.95 16.93
CA PRO A 362 -1.53 -3.01 16.90
C PRO A 362 -1.02 -3.10 15.46
N ILE A 363 0.20 -2.58 15.23
CA ILE A 363 0.87 -2.85 13.96
C ILE A 363 1.35 -4.32 13.93
N PRO A 364 1.27 -5.02 12.80
CA PRO A 364 1.87 -6.33 12.68
C PRO A 364 3.38 -6.29 13.00
N GLY A 365 3.80 -7.13 13.95
CA GLY A 365 5.18 -7.23 14.43
C GLY A 365 5.49 -6.49 15.73
N ASP A 366 4.61 -5.59 16.20
CA ASP A 366 4.76 -4.94 17.51
C ASP A 366 3.38 -4.61 18.13
N SER A 367 3.05 -5.27 19.24
CA SER A 367 1.78 -5.05 19.94
C SER A 367 1.71 -3.75 20.72
N THR A 368 2.86 -3.13 21.00
CA THR A 368 2.97 -1.88 21.75
C THR A 368 2.87 -0.63 20.88
N LEU A 369 2.98 -0.80 19.57
CA LEU A 369 2.84 0.28 18.60
C LEU A 369 1.46 0.19 17.94
N ARG A 370 0.55 1.12 18.25
CA ARG A 370 -0.88 1.02 17.92
C ARG A 370 -1.40 2.25 17.20
N ALA A 371 -2.33 2.02 16.26
CA ALA A 371 -3.12 3.07 15.62
C ALA A 371 -4.51 3.16 16.28
N TYR A 372 -5.05 4.36 16.40
CA TYR A 372 -6.40 4.61 16.92
C TYR A 372 -7.40 4.83 15.79
N PHE A 373 -8.62 4.36 16.02
CA PHE A 373 -9.74 4.46 15.08
C PHE A 373 -10.99 4.96 15.78
N TYR A 374 -11.83 5.62 14.99
CA TYR A 374 -13.24 5.82 15.33
C TYR A 374 -14.11 5.28 14.21
N GLY A 375 -14.86 4.21 14.47
CA GLY A 375 -15.49 3.46 13.38
C GLY A 375 -14.45 3.03 12.32
N PRO A 376 -14.63 3.31 11.04
CA PRO A 376 -13.66 2.95 10.00
C PRO A 376 -12.49 3.96 9.84
N VAL A 377 -12.54 5.09 10.55
CA VAL A 377 -11.63 6.23 10.33
C VAL A 377 -10.38 6.10 11.20
N VAL A 378 -9.22 6.12 10.59
CA VAL A 378 -7.92 6.21 11.26
C VAL A 378 -7.73 7.62 11.81
N LEU A 379 -7.35 7.70 13.07
CA LEU A 379 -7.03 8.95 13.76
C LEU A 379 -5.53 9.22 13.72
N SER A 380 -5.16 10.46 13.47
CA SER A 380 -3.79 10.92 13.40
C SER A 380 -3.60 12.18 14.23
N SER A 381 -2.41 12.34 14.81
CA SER A 381 -2.02 13.61 15.42
C SER A 381 -1.17 14.43 14.46
N VAL A 382 -1.38 15.74 14.45
CA VAL A 382 -0.50 16.70 13.79
C VAL A 382 0.57 17.13 14.78
N LEU A 383 1.81 17.19 14.28
CA LEU A 383 2.99 17.58 15.06
C LEU A 383 3.54 18.90 14.52
N GLU A 384 3.99 19.76 15.44
CA GLU A 384 4.76 20.96 15.07
C GLU A 384 6.15 20.60 14.53
N ASP A 385 6.78 21.53 13.84
CA ASP A 385 8.17 21.38 13.43
C ASP A 385 9.07 21.27 14.65
N LYS A 386 9.92 20.25 14.71
CA LYS A 386 10.80 19.93 15.84
C LYS A 386 10.09 19.50 17.13
N GLU A 387 8.78 19.30 17.12
CA GLU A 387 8.10 18.70 18.25
C GLU A 387 8.58 17.26 18.44
N GLU A 388 8.87 16.88 19.69
CA GLU A 388 9.17 15.49 20.03
C GLU A 388 7.96 14.60 19.74
N ILE A 389 8.21 13.38 19.26
CA ILE A 389 7.15 12.41 19.01
C ILE A 389 6.56 11.95 20.34
N PRO A 390 5.27 12.18 20.58
CA PRO A 390 4.65 11.79 21.84
C PRO A 390 4.44 10.27 21.93
N VAL A 391 4.44 9.76 23.15
CA VAL A 391 4.17 8.35 23.45
C VAL A 391 2.98 8.25 24.40
N ILE A 392 2.30 7.12 24.42
CA ILE A 392 1.20 6.83 25.34
C ILE A 392 1.75 6.07 26.54
N VAL A 393 1.45 6.55 27.76
CA VAL A 393 1.86 5.89 29.00
C VAL A 393 0.64 5.25 29.64
N ALA A 394 0.56 3.93 29.61
CA ALA A 394 -0.53 3.16 30.18
C ALA A 394 -0.15 1.68 30.34
N ASP A 395 -0.58 1.05 31.42
CA ASP A 395 -0.40 -0.39 31.63
C ASP A 395 -1.45 -1.22 30.90
N ASP A 396 -2.67 -0.70 30.73
CA ASP A 396 -3.73 -1.33 29.92
C ASP A 396 -3.95 -0.55 28.63
N VAL A 397 -3.58 -1.16 27.52
CA VAL A 397 -3.74 -0.61 26.15
C VAL A 397 -5.05 -1.03 25.48
N THR A 398 -5.86 -1.86 26.15
CA THR A 398 -7.11 -2.41 25.60
C THR A 398 -8.32 -1.54 25.90
N ASP A 399 -8.33 -0.83 27.03
CA ASP A 399 -9.34 0.17 27.35
C ASP A 399 -9.02 1.52 26.67
N VAL A 400 -9.40 1.63 25.41
CA VAL A 400 -9.14 2.84 24.62
C VAL A 400 -9.85 4.07 25.19
N SER A 401 -10.95 3.90 25.95
CA SER A 401 -11.68 5.02 26.57
C SER A 401 -10.90 5.69 27.71
N ALA A 402 -9.98 4.98 28.34
CA ALA A 402 -9.04 5.52 29.30
C ALA A 402 -7.85 6.26 28.64
N LEU A 403 -7.60 6.02 27.36
CA LEU A 403 -6.45 6.56 26.61
C LEU A 403 -6.81 7.75 25.72
N VAL A 404 -8.03 7.75 25.16
CA VAL A 404 -8.50 8.74 24.19
C VAL A 404 -9.95 9.08 24.48
N LYS A 405 -10.28 10.36 24.49
CA LYS A 405 -11.67 10.85 24.61
C LYS A 405 -12.13 11.59 23.36
N CYS A 406 -13.43 11.49 23.05
CA CYS A 406 -14.06 12.32 22.03
C CYS A 406 -14.29 13.73 22.58
N THR A 407 -13.84 14.75 21.87
CA THR A 407 -14.04 16.17 22.21
C THR A 407 -15.12 16.83 21.34
N ASP A 408 -15.21 16.44 20.06
CA ASP A 408 -16.27 16.89 19.13
C ASP A 408 -16.59 15.78 18.14
N LYS A 409 -17.69 15.06 18.39
CA LYS A 409 -18.13 13.96 17.52
C LYS A 409 -18.48 14.42 16.10
N LYS A 410 -19.09 15.61 15.94
CA LYS A 410 -19.51 16.12 14.64
C LYS A 410 -18.34 16.46 13.72
N ARG A 411 -17.21 16.80 14.30
CA ARG A 411 -15.98 17.12 13.59
C ARG A 411 -14.95 16.00 13.67
N LEU A 412 -15.28 14.88 14.33
CA LEU A 412 -14.35 13.78 14.61
C LEU A 412 -13.05 14.29 15.27
N ARG A 413 -13.20 15.01 16.39
CA ARG A 413 -12.07 15.48 17.18
C ARG A 413 -11.96 14.68 18.47
N PHE A 414 -10.75 14.28 18.78
CA PHE A 414 -10.44 13.48 19.95
C PHE A 414 -9.19 14.04 20.61
N GLU A 415 -8.93 13.62 21.84
CA GLU A 415 -7.74 14.01 22.60
C GLU A 415 -7.19 12.82 23.36
N THR A 416 -5.87 12.64 23.31
CA THR A 416 -5.19 11.65 24.17
C THR A 416 -5.27 12.06 25.63
N LEU A 417 -5.34 11.09 26.54
CA LEU A 417 -5.44 11.34 27.99
C LEU A 417 -4.13 11.05 28.73
N THR A 418 -3.28 10.19 28.16
CA THR A 418 -2.07 9.69 28.81
C THR A 418 -0.81 9.91 27.96
N ALA A 419 -0.90 10.77 26.94
CA ALA A 419 0.26 11.09 26.09
C ALA A 419 1.31 11.90 26.86
N GLN A 420 2.59 11.63 26.59
CA GLN A 420 3.74 12.33 27.13
C GLN A 420 4.64 12.83 25.99
N PRO A 421 5.22 14.02 26.06
CA PRO A 421 5.18 14.96 27.19
C PRO A 421 3.91 15.79 27.26
N VAL A 422 3.06 15.79 26.22
CA VAL A 422 1.85 16.63 26.15
C VAL A 422 0.71 15.86 25.49
N GLN A 423 -0.53 16.16 25.93
CA GLN A 423 -1.72 15.61 25.30
C GLN A 423 -1.85 16.11 23.86
N LYS A 424 -2.33 15.24 22.98
CA LYS A 424 -2.46 15.52 21.54
C LYS A 424 -3.90 15.47 21.08
N GLU A 425 -4.26 16.44 20.25
CA GLU A 425 -5.48 16.32 19.45
C GLU A 425 -5.29 15.24 18.38
N LEU A 426 -6.33 14.44 18.20
CA LEU A 426 -6.43 13.44 17.14
C LEU A 426 -7.54 13.85 16.16
N ILE A 427 -7.21 13.84 14.89
CA ILE A 427 -8.10 14.18 13.78
C ILE A 427 -8.14 13.04 12.76
N PRO A 428 -9.14 12.97 11.89
CA PRO A 428 -9.13 12.02 10.78
C PRO A 428 -7.85 12.14 9.93
N TYR A 429 -7.23 11.01 9.61
CA TYR A 429 -6.00 10.99 8.81
C TYR A 429 -6.15 11.69 7.45
N TYR A 430 -7.35 11.66 6.84
CA TYR A 430 -7.60 12.34 5.58
C TYR A 430 -7.63 13.88 5.68
N GLU A 431 -7.72 14.45 6.88
CA GLU A 431 -7.65 15.90 7.10
C GLU A 431 -6.23 16.42 7.35
N VAL A 432 -5.25 15.53 7.48
CA VAL A 432 -3.88 15.93 7.85
C VAL A 432 -3.21 16.79 6.77
N GLY A 433 -3.46 16.52 5.49
CA GLY A 433 -2.79 17.23 4.38
C GLY A 433 -1.27 17.02 4.41
N GLY A 434 -0.51 18.07 4.09
CA GLY A 434 0.97 18.08 4.08
C GLY A 434 1.63 18.36 5.43
N ARG A 435 0.89 18.30 6.55
CA ARG A 435 1.45 18.57 7.89
C ARG A 435 2.26 17.40 8.41
N ARG A 436 3.20 17.69 9.30
CA ARG A 436 3.96 16.68 10.05
C ARG A 436 3.00 15.90 10.94
N MET A 437 3.11 14.57 10.97
CA MET A 437 2.06 13.74 11.57
C MET A 437 2.59 12.46 12.20
N MET A 438 1.69 11.81 12.96
CA MET A 438 1.85 10.42 13.41
C MET A 438 0.51 9.69 13.39
N VAL A 439 0.55 8.40 13.00
CA VAL A 439 -0.59 7.49 12.97
C VAL A 439 -0.45 6.42 14.05
N TYR A 440 0.74 5.88 14.21
CA TYR A 440 1.05 4.87 15.22
C TYR A 440 1.65 5.51 16.45
N PHE A 441 1.09 5.14 17.61
CA PHE A 441 1.51 5.62 18.94
C PHE A 441 2.23 4.51 19.68
N GLN A 442 3.45 4.76 20.13
CA GLN A 442 4.19 3.85 21.00
C GLN A 442 3.58 3.88 22.40
N HIS A 443 3.31 2.71 22.96
CA HIS A 443 2.78 2.55 24.31
C HIS A 443 3.87 2.00 25.22
N PHE A 444 4.01 2.64 26.38
CA PHE A 444 4.94 2.22 27.42
C PHE A 444 4.22 2.03 28.76
N PRO A 445 4.59 1.01 29.56
CA PRO A 445 4.11 0.85 30.93
C PRO A 445 4.53 2.02 31.84
N GLU A 446 3.69 2.37 32.83
CA GLU A 446 3.95 3.46 33.76
C GLU A 446 5.28 3.33 34.53
N THR A 447 5.72 2.09 34.74
CA THR A 447 6.93 1.80 35.52
C THR A 447 8.23 2.01 34.75
N THR A 448 8.23 1.88 33.40
CA THR A 448 9.46 1.83 32.59
C THR A 448 9.50 2.91 31.50
N TRP A 449 8.45 3.70 31.33
CA TRP A 449 8.31 4.60 30.16
C TRP A 449 9.45 5.62 30.04
N LYS A 450 9.99 6.14 31.17
CA LYS A 450 11.06 7.15 31.13
C LYS A 450 12.36 6.62 30.56
N GLU A 451 12.73 5.40 30.91
CA GLU A 451 13.93 4.72 30.39
C GLU A 451 13.73 4.36 28.92
N GLN A 452 12.61 3.72 28.59
CA GLN A 452 12.29 3.33 27.22
C GLN A 452 12.13 4.54 26.26
N LEU A 453 11.57 5.65 26.78
CA LEU A 453 11.48 6.89 26.01
C LEU A 453 12.87 7.51 25.78
N ALA A 454 13.76 7.47 26.77
CA ALA A 454 15.12 7.97 26.60
C ALA A 454 15.87 7.17 25.51
N ASP A 455 15.73 5.85 25.50
CA ASP A 455 16.33 4.97 24.48
C ASP A 455 15.72 5.22 23.10
N MET A 456 14.41 5.44 23.02
CA MET A 456 13.73 5.77 21.77
C MET A 456 14.23 7.10 21.21
N ARG A 457 14.29 8.14 22.03
CA ARG A 457 14.81 9.47 21.64
C ARG A 457 16.25 9.44 21.18
N LEU A 458 17.09 8.64 21.81
CA LEU A 458 18.48 8.49 21.39
C LEU A 458 18.56 7.93 19.96
N ARG A 459 17.68 6.97 19.63
CA ARG A 459 17.56 6.43 18.27
C ARG A 459 17.03 7.47 17.28
N GLU A 460 15.97 8.20 17.64
CA GLU A 460 15.38 9.25 16.81
C GLU A 460 16.39 10.37 16.50
N HIS A 461 17.10 10.87 17.50
CA HIS A 461 18.17 11.86 17.30
C HIS A 461 19.28 11.36 16.40
N ARG A 462 19.61 10.07 16.48
CA ARG A 462 20.59 9.46 15.59
C ARG A 462 20.09 9.41 14.15
N GLU A 463 18.84 9.01 13.93
CA GLU A 463 18.23 8.98 12.60
C GLU A 463 18.11 10.38 11.99
N GLU A 464 17.73 11.38 12.80
CA GLU A 464 17.68 12.78 12.39
C GLU A 464 19.09 13.27 12.01
N TRP A 465 20.10 12.99 12.84
CA TRP A 465 21.50 13.30 12.56
C TRP A 465 21.98 12.70 11.24
N LEU A 466 21.64 11.44 10.97
CA LEU A 466 21.94 10.76 9.71
C LEU A 466 21.23 11.46 8.54
N ARG A 467 19.94 11.74 8.66
CA ARG A 467 19.12 12.38 7.62
C ARG A 467 19.64 13.76 7.22
N GLU A 468 19.93 14.61 8.21
CA GLU A 468 20.41 15.96 7.96
C GLU A 468 21.78 16.02 7.24
N ARG A 469 22.60 14.99 7.46
CA ARG A 469 23.95 14.93 6.89
C ARG A 469 24.05 14.09 5.62
N THR A 470 23.06 13.25 5.33
CA THR A 470 23.06 12.41 4.13
C THR A 470 22.88 13.24 2.88
N VAL A 471 23.83 13.16 1.96
CA VAL A 471 23.77 13.73 0.61
C VAL A 471 23.11 12.75 -0.35
N SER A 472 23.48 11.47 -0.27
CA SER A 472 22.84 10.38 -1.00
C SER A 472 22.91 9.08 -0.19
N GLN A 473 21.98 8.18 -0.43
CA GLN A 473 21.88 6.88 0.22
C GLN A 473 21.66 5.78 -0.80
N PHE A 474 22.38 4.69 -0.66
CA PHE A 474 22.23 3.48 -1.44
C PHE A 474 21.81 2.32 -0.53
N THR A 475 20.68 1.67 -0.85
CA THR A 475 20.16 0.50 -0.13
C THR A 475 20.42 -0.76 -0.96
N PRO A 476 21.44 -1.55 -0.62
CA PRO A 476 21.81 -2.76 -1.35
C PRO A 476 20.71 -3.84 -1.28
N GLY A 477 20.57 -4.61 -2.36
CA GLY A 477 19.61 -5.71 -2.45
C GLY A 477 18.18 -5.27 -2.81
N GLU A 478 17.90 -3.97 -2.85
CA GLU A 478 16.64 -3.41 -3.35
C GLU A 478 16.78 -3.07 -4.83
N MET A 479 15.88 -3.60 -5.66
CA MET A 479 16.02 -3.53 -7.12
C MET A 479 16.04 -2.09 -7.65
N GLN A 480 15.17 -1.21 -7.15
CA GLN A 480 15.09 0.16 -7.63
C GLN A 480 16.30 1.00 -7.20
N PRO A 481 16.71 1.02 -5.91
CA PRO A 481 17.95 1.68 -5.52
C PRO A 481 19.20 1.17 -6.28
N GLU A 482 19.30 -0.13 -6.51
CA GLU A 482 20.43 -0.69 -7.28
C GLU A 482 20.43 -0.20 -8.73
N ARG A 483 19.26 -0.07 -9.35
CA ARG A 483 19.10 0.45 -10.70
C ARG A 483 19.41 1.95 -10.78
N ASP A 484 18.88 2.74 -9.85
CA ASP A 484 19.06 4.19 -9.83
C ASP A 484 20.52 4.60 -9.56
N HIS A 485 21.25 3.75 -8.85
CA HIS A 485 22.68 3.93 -8.57
C HIS A 485 23.59 3.19 -9.56
N ASN A 486 23.08 2.73 -10.71
CA ASN A 486 23.84 2.06 -11.75
C ASN A 486 24.69 0.90 -11.22
N LEU A 487 24.12 0.01 -10.39
CA LEU A 487 24.84 -1.11 -9.82
C LEU A 487 25.52 -1.97 -10.90
N ARG A 488 26.80 -2.23 -10.70
CA ARG A 488 27.64 -3.09 -11.55
C ARG A 488 28.44 -4.04 -10.66
N GLY A 489 28.81 -5.20 -11.14
CA GLY A 489 29.63 -6.09 -10.35
C GLY A 489 29.90 -7.45 -10.98
N GLU A 490 30.82 -8.17 -10.36
CA GLU A 490 31.20 -9.52 -10.72
C GLU A 490 31.05 -10.44 -9.51
N LYS A 491 30.46 -11.62 -9.70
CA LYS A 491 30.25 -12.64 -8.66
C LYS A 491 29.48 -12.10 -7.44
N THR A 492 28.60 -11.13 -7.61
CA THR A 492 27.87 -10.47 -6.54
C THR A 492 26.38 -10.86 -6.55
N ALA A 493 25.78 -11.00 -5.38
CA ALA A 493 24.37 -11.30 -5.21
C ALA A 493 23.76 -10.53 -4.03
N PRO A 494 22.46 -10.19 -4.10
CA PRO A 494 21.71 -9.71 -2.95
C PRO A 494 21.32 -10.87 -2.04
N HIS A 495 21.26 -10.60 -0.74
CA HIS A 495 20.84 -11.53 0.30
C HIS A 495 19.94 -10.82 1.30
N GLU A 496 19.34 -11.56 2.23
CA GLU A 496 18.53 -11.03 3.32
C GLU A 496 18.93 -11.67 4.65
N PHE A 497 18.97 -10.86 5.70
CA PHE A 497 19.22 -11.29 7.06
C PHE A 497 18.38 -10.44 8.03
N GLU A 498 17.59 -11.11 8.89
CA GLU A 498 16.67 -10.46 9.85
C GLU A 498 15.74 -9.39 9.22
N GLY A 499 15.24 -9.67 8.01
CA GLY A 499 14.34 -8.75 7.29
C GLY A 499 15.05 -7.55 6.64
N ARG A 500 16.39 -7.46 6.70
CA ARG A 500 17.20 -6.43 6.04
C ARG A 500 17.98 -7.05 4.88
N LYS A 501 17.89 -6.41 3.74
CA LYS A 501 18.66 -6.82 2.57
C LYS A 501 20.09 -6.31 2.63
N TYR A 502 20.97 -7.03 1.99
CA TYR A 502 22.37 -6.65 1.86
C TYR A 502 22.97 -7.22 0.57
N ARG A 503 24.13 -6.74 0.20
CA ARG A 503 24.90 -7.26 -0.94
C ARG A 503 26.29 -7.65 -0.51
N GLU A 504 26.76 -8.75 -1.09
CA GLU A 504 28.16 -9.22 -0.95
C GLU A 504 28.65 -9.88 -2.23
N THR A 505 29.95 -10.15 -2.31
CA THR A 505 30.58 -10.86 -3.42
C THR A 505 31.73 -11.72 -2.91
N LEU A 506 31.84 -12.95 -3.42
CA LEU A 506 32.98 -13.85 -3.15
C LEU A 506 34.01 -13.77 -4.28
N GLY A 507 35.20 -13.27 -3.97
CA GLY A 507 36.30 -13.13 -4.93
C GLY A 507 36.00 -12.22 -6.11
N GLY A 508 35.11 -11.25 -5.94
CA GLY A 508 34.67 -10.31 -6.96
C GLY A 508 34.62 -8.88 -6.47
N TRP A 509 33.76 -8.10 -7.09
CA TRP A 509 33.52 -6.71 -6.74
C TRP A 509 32.10 -6.30 -7.10
N PHE A 510 31.61 -5.22 -6.48
CA PHE A 510 30.43 -4.49 -6.93
C PHE A 510 30.62 -3.00 -6.73
N SER A 511 30.03 -2.21 -7.61
CA SER A 511 30.13 -0.75 -7.59
C SER A 511 28.77 -0.10 -7.87
N PHE A 512 28.59 1.09 -7.36
CA PHE A 512 27.39 1.89 -7.53
C PHE A 512 27.75 3.38 -7.50
N ASP A 513 26.93 4.19 -8.17
CA ASP A 513 27.17 5.65 -8.28
C ASP A 513 26.43 6.38 -7.16
N MET A 514 27.09 7.34 -6.49
CA MET A 514 26.51 8.12 -5.41
C MET A 514 26.73 9.62 -5.62
N ALA A 515 25.71 10.42 -5.33
CA ALA A 515 25.85 11.87 -5.35
C ALA A 515 26.74 12.34 -4.20
N VAL A 516 27.55 13.37 -4.47
CA VAL A 516 28.45 14.03 -3.52
C VAL A 516 28.18 15.52 -3.44
N ALA A 517 28.59 16.14 -2.35
CA ALA A 517 28.56 17.59 -2.21
C ALA A 517 29.94 18.16 -2.63
N PRO A 518 30.06 18.86 -3.76
CA PRO A 518 31.38 19.21 -4.34
C PRO A 518 32.20 20.19 -3.50
N ASP A 519 31.53 21.01 -2.70
CA ASP A 519 32.15 22.15 -1.99
C ASP A 519 32.40 21.90 -0.50
N VAL A 520 32.10 20.71 -0.01
CA VAL A 520 32.27 20.35 1.41
C VAL A 520 32.96 18.99 1.55
N PRO A 521 33.59 18.71 2.71
CA PRO A 521 34.13 17.37 2.97
C PRO A 521 33.04 16.30 2.89
N ASN A 522 33.28 15.24 2.14
CA ASN A 522 32.39 14.09 2.08
C ASN A 522 32.97 12.91 2.84
N THR A 523 32.08 12.14 3.46
CA THR A 523 32.41 10.90 4.17
C THR A 523 31.51 9.78 3.65
N LEU A 524 32.10 8.65 3.28
CA LEU A 524 31.37 7.44 2.99
C LEU A 524 31.05 6.75 4.32
N TYR A 525 29.78 6.45 4.56
CA TYR A 525 29.27 5.82 5.78
C TYR A 525 28.56 4.53 5.42
N CYS A 526 29.07 3.40 5.92
CA CYS A 526 28.62 2.07 5.57
C CYS A 526 28.19 1.27 6.79
N THR A 527 27.13 0.47 6.64
CA THR A 527 26.65 -0.46 7.67
C THR A 527 26.92 -1.89 7.26
N TYR A 528 27.59 -2.64 8.14
CA TYR A 528 27.95 -4.06 7.98
C TYR A 528 27.37 -4.90 9.11
N TRP A 529 27.26 -6.23 8.90
CA TRP A 529 27.01 -7.19 9.99
C TRP A 529 28.31 -7.73 10.56
N GLY A 530 28.53 -7.57 11.85
CA GLY A 530 29.80 -7.86 12.50
C GLY A 530 30.09 -9.33 12.78
N ASN A 531 29.08 -10.18 12.91
CA ASN A 531 29.25 -11.60 13.24
C ASN A 531 29.50 -12.43 11.98
N ARG A 532 30.75 -12.37 11.49
CA ARG A 532 31.22 -13.16 10.34
C ARG A 532 32.45 -13.99 10.72
N PHE A 533 32.47 -15.24 10.28
CA PHE A 533 33.51 -16.20 10.59
C PHE A 533 34.41 -16.51 9.38
N TYR A 534 34.02 -16.06 8.18
CA TYR A 534 34.79 -16.21 6.97
C TYR A 534 35.64 -14.97 6.70
N ASN A 535 36.53 -15.07 5.73
CA ASN A 535 37.45 -14.01 5.33
C ASN A 535 36.71 -12.86 4.60
N HIS A 536 36.07 -12.00 5.36
CA HIS A 536 35.42 -10.77 4.85
C HIS A 536 36.48 -9.65 4.82
N SER A 537 37.39 -9.72 3.82
CA SER A 537 38.46 -8.76 3.64
C SER A 537 38.36 -8.09 2.28
N PHE A 538 38.21 -6.79 2.27
CA PHE A 538 37.95 -6.04 1.04
C PHE A 538 38.43 -4.59 1.10
N ASP A 539 38.74 -4.07 -0.07
CA ASP A 539 39.05 -2.66 -0.29
C ASP A 539 37.80 -1.88 -0.60
N ILE A 540 37.77 -0.63 -0.15
CA ILE A 540 36.76 0.37 -0.49
C ILE A 540 37.45 1.42 -1.37
N GLU A 541 36.87 1.61 -2.57
CA GLU A 541 37.43 2.52 -3.58
C GLU A 541 36.40 3.60 -3.94
N ILE A 542 36.86 4.80 -4.22
CA ILE A 542 36.10 5.90 -4.83
C ILE A 542 36.77 6.25 -6.15
N ASP A 543 36.03 6.11 -7.26
CA ASP A 543 36.52 6.32 -8.64
C ASP A 543 37.82 5.52 -8.91
N GLY A 544 37.90 4.29 -8.39
CA GLY A 544 39.04 3.40 -8.52
C GLY A 544 40.21 3.70 -7.60
N ARG A 545 40.14 4.73 -6.74
CA ARG A 545 41.17 5.02 -5.73
C ARG A 545 40.74 4.48 -4.37
N LYS A 546 41.60 3.69 -3.76
CA LYS A 546 41.36 3.12 -2.43
C LYS A 546 41.27 4.22 -1.37
N VAL A 547 40.18 4.22 -0.62
CA VAL A 547 39.90 5.12 0.51
C VAL A 547 39.76 4.37 1.83
N GLY A 548 39.54 3.06 1.79
CA GLY A 548 39.40 2.24 2.99
C GLY A 548 39.71 0.78 2.75
N PHE A 549 39.82 0.06 3.86
CA PHE A 549 39.97 -1.40 3.90
C PHE A 549 39.24 -1.93 5.11
N GLU A 550 38.55 -3.03 4.95
CA GLU A 550 37.88 -3.73 6.05
C GLU A 550 38.27 -5.20 6.10
N ASN A 551 38.35 -5.69 7.35
CA ASN A 551 38.47 -7.11 7.66
C ASN A 551 37.46 -7.43 8.77
N ILE A 552 36.25 -7.83 8.35
CA ILE A 552 35.18 -8.16 9.29
C ILE A 552 35.40 -9.58 9.80
N HIS A 553 35.84 -9.68 11.03
CA HIS A 553 36.05 -10.95 11.70
C HIS A 553 35.60 -10.89 13.14
N ASN A 554 34.44 -11.49 13.45
CA ASN A 554 33.91 -11.64 14.79
C ASN A 554 33.83 -10.33 15.60
N TRP A 555 33.25 -9.27 14.98
CA TRP A 555 32.98 -8.00 15.67
C TRP A 555 31.74 -8.06 16.60
N GLY A 556 31.16 -9.27 16.77
CA GLY A 556 29.94 -9.52 17.54
C GLY A 556 28.67 -9.53 16.70
N PRO A 557 27.56 -10.06 17.26
CA PRO A 557 26.26 -10.17 16.58
C PRO A 557 25.52 -8.82 16.59
N GLN A 558 26.07 -7.86 15.88
CA GLN A 558 25.51 -6.50 15.80
C GLN A 558 25.81 -5.88 14.44
N TYR A 559 24.99 -4.88 14.07
CA TYR A 559 25.31 -3.99 12.96
C TYR A 559 26.43 -3.05 13.38
N VAL A 560 27.44 -2.93 12.53
CA VAL A 560 28.63 -2.10 12.75
C VAL A 560 28.71 -1.06 11.66
N GLU A 561 28.82 0.19 12.06
CA GLU A 561 28.96 1.31 11.16
C GLU A 561 30.40 1.75 11.04
N ARG A 562 30.80 2.06 9.81
CA ARG A 562 32.14 2.51 9.44
C ARG A 562 32.08 3.76 8.59
N SER A 563 32.97 4.68 8.86
CA SER A 563 33.11 5.91 8.09
C SER A 563 34.48 5.99 7.42
N TYR A 564 34.48 6.38 6.15
CA TYR A 564 35.70 6.55 5.36
C TYR A 564 35.72 7.96 4.81
N ARG A 565 36.73 8.73 5.17
CA ARG A 565 36.91 10.09 4.65
C ARG A 565 37.20 10.02 3.16
N ILE A 566 36.45 10.73 2.36
CA ILE A 566 36.70 10.87 0.93
C ILE A 566 37.66 12.02 0.74
N PRO A 567 38.84 11.82 0.09
CA PRO A 567 39.73 12.92 -0.26
C PRO A 567 39.03 13.97 -1.10
N ALA A 568 39.21 15.26 -0.77
CA ALA A 568 38.49 16.36 -1.43
C ALA A 568 38.74 16.40 -2.94
N GLU A 569 39.89 16.00 -3.40
CA GLU A 569 40.23 15.91 -4.82
C GLU A 569 39.39 14.88 -5.61
N LEU A 570 38.72 13.95 -4.94
CA LEU A 570 37.83 12.98 -5.58
C LEU A 570 36.41 13.50 -5.75
N THR A 571 36.01 14.53 -5.00
CA THR A 571 34.66 15.09 -5.01
C THR A 571 34.59 16.51 -5.58
N ALA A 572 35.73 17.23 -5.59
CA ALA A 572 35.78 18.62 -6.06
C ALA A 572 35.27 18.76 -7.50
N GLY A 573 34.23 19.59 -7.68
CA GLY A 573 33.61 19.86 -8.98
C GLY A 573 32.83 18.69 -9.58
N LYS A 574 32.55 17.64 -8.81
CA LYS A 574 31.75 16.49 -9.25
C LYS A 574 30.38 16.47 -8.56
N GLU A 575 29.39 15.96 -9.26
CA GLU A 575 28.04 15.66 -8.72
C GLU A 575 27.92 14.19 -8.28
N LEU A 576 28.67 13.29 -8.92
CA LEU A 576 28.63 11.85 -8.69
C LEU A 576 30.05 11.27 -8.54
N VAL A 577 30.17 10.23 -7.73
CA VAL A 577 31.35 9.35 -7.64
C VAL A 577 30.91 7.89 -7.69
N THR A 578 31.77 7.02 -8.16
CA THR A 578 31.56 5.56 -8.13
C THR A 578 32.22 4.96 -6.89
N VAL A 579 31.40 4.36 -6.01
CA VAL A 579 31.85 3.59 -4.87
C VAL A 579 32.05 2.13 -5.30
N THR A 580 33.18 1.51 -4.96
CA THR A 580 33.44 0.09 -5.24
C THR A 580 33.88 -0.64 -3.97
N LEU A 581 33.26 -1.80 -3.70
CA LEU A 581 33.74 -2.76 -2.72
C LEU A 581 34.36 -3.93 -3.48
N ARG A 582 35.65 -4.25 -3.21
CA ARG A 582 36.41 -5.24 -3.93
C ARG A 582 37.06 -6.23 -2.99
N ALA A 583 36.79 -7.52 -3.15
CA ALA A 583 37.45 -8.59 -2.43
C ALA A 583 38.97 -8.57 -2.74
N ILE A 584 39.78 -8.71 -1.72
CA ILE A 584 41.25 -8.65 -1.89
C ILE A 584 41.86 -9.90 -2.50
N ARG A 585 41.11 -11.01 -2.54
CA ARG A 585 41.52 -12.33 -3.06
C ARG A 585 40.26 -13.10 -3.53
N ASP A 586 40.47 -14.13 -4.33
CA ASP A 586 39.42 -14.98 -4.87
C ASP A 586 38.59 -15.74 -3.81
N ASP A 587 39.19 -15.98 -2.63
CA ASP A 587 38.55 -16.61 -1.47
C ASP A 587 38.05 -15.61 -0.41
N ALA A 588 38.17 -14.32 -0.66
CA ALA A 588 37.70 -13.28 0.24
C ALA A 588 36.29 -12.79 -0.16
N VAL A 589 35.53 -12.30 0.82
CA VAL A 589 34.23 -11.72 0.62
C VAL A 589 34.29 -10.21 0.79
N ALA A 590 33.70 -9.45 -0.15
CA ALA A 590 33.46 -8.03 0.03
C ALA A 590 31.99 -7.81 0.42
N GLY A 591 31.77 -7.16 1.55
CA GLY A 591 30.49 -7.01 2.26
C GLY A 591 30.48 -7.82 3.57
N PRO A 592 29.29 -8.04 4.18
CA PRO A 592 27.95 -7.69 3.72
C PRO A 592 27.64 -6.21 3.90
N LEU A 593 27.27 -5.53 2.84
CA LEU A 593 26.87 -4.12 2.89
C LEU A 593 25.34 -4.01 3.03
N PHE A 594 24.84 -3.43 4.12
CA PHE A 594 23.42 -3.25 4.43
C PHE A 594 22.90 -1.86 4.13
N ASP A 595 23.72 -0.84 4.26
CA ASP A 595 23.40 0.56 3.96
C ASP A 595 24.69 1.30 3.61
N CYS A 596 24.59 2.26 2.71
CA CYS A 596 25.70 3.10 2.33
C CYS A 596 25.23 4.53 2.08
N ARG A 597 25.90 5.51 2.70
CA ARG A 597 25.58 6.93 2.60
C ARG A 597 26.81 7.75 2.26
N ILE A 598 26.59 8.80 1.47
CA ILE A 598 27.53 9.93 1.42
C ILE A 598 27.01 10.97 2.40
N MET A 599 27.84 11.38 3.32
CA MET A 599 27.53 12.35 4.38
C MET A 599 28.44 13.58 4.27
N LYS A 600 27.85 14.75 4.55
CA LYS A 600 28.52 16.06 4.64
C LYS A 600 28.74 16.50 6.07
#